data_bb285d2a9bc5482c8153297d75fb97b2
#
_entry.id   bb285d2a9bc5482c8153297d75fb97b2
#
_cell.length_a   1.000
_cell.length_b   1.000
_cell.length_c   1.000
_cell.angle_alpha   90.00
_cell.angle_beta   90.00
_cell.angle_gamma   90.00
#
_symmetry.space_group_name_H-M   'P 1'
#
loop_
_entity.id
_entity.type
_entity.pdbx_description
1 polymer ?
#
loop_
_entity_poly.entity_id
_entity_poly.type
_entity_poly.pdbx_seq_one_letter_code
_entity_poly.pdbx_strand_id
1 'polypeptide(L)'
;MTSLHKQINHIAIAAVITTAIAFVACTENAEDRNQAKDRSQTETAISTVPEDKIARLQREAREGDPDAQYELAYLYENGLGVPKDEARALELYQQAADLGHPAAQANIDARSNSE
;
A
#
# COMPACT_ATOMS: atom_id res chain seq x y z
N MET A 1 16.91 53.45 -28.28
CA MET A 1 16.62 53.76 -26.85
C MET A 1 15.57 52.88 -26.22
N THR A 2 14.75 52.17 -26.95
CA THR A 2 13.71 51.25 -26.42
C THR A 2 14.23 49.87 -26.06
N SER A 3 15.41 49.46 -26.53
CA SER A 3 15.97 48.12 -26.29
C SER A 3 16.61 47.98 -24.90
N LEU A 4 17.17 49.03 -24.34
CA LEU A 4 17.81 48.98 -23.01
C LEU A 4 16.79 48.90 -21.86
N HIS A 5 15.62 49.50 -22.00
CA HIS A 5 14.56 49.41 -20.97
C HIS A 5 13.91 48.01 -20.87
N LYS A 6 13.86 47.27 -21.97
CA LYS A 6 13.34 45.91 -21.95
C LYS A 6 14.27 44.90 -21.25
N GLN A 7 15.58 45.10 -21.34
CA GLN A 7 16.53 44.20 -20.72
C GLN A 7 16.62 44.35 -19.20
N ILE A 8 16.43 45.57 -18.68
CA ILE A 8 16.48 45.82 -17.23
C ILE A 8 15.28 45.19 -16.52
N ASN A 9 14.11 45.19 -17.15
CA ASN A 9 12.91 44.60 -16.57
C ASN A 9 12.98 43.06 -16.50
N HIS A 10 13.63 42.43 -17.48
CA HIS A 10 13.77 40.97 -17.45
C HIS A 10 14.74 40.47 -16.37
N ILE A 11 15.79 41.22 -16.10
CA ILE A 11 16.78 40.86 -15.06
C ILE A 11 16.18 41.02 -13.66
N ALA A 12 15.39 42.09 -13.43
CA ALA A 12 14.75 42.32 -12.14
C ALA A 12 13.66 41.31 -11.81
N ILE A 13 12.90 40.88 -12.81
CA ILE A 13 11.85 39.85 -12.63
C ILE A 13 12.44 38.47 -12.38
N ALA A 14 13.52 38.12 -13.06
CA ALA A 14 14.19 36.83 -12.87
C ALA A 14 14.82 36.69 -11.48
N ALA A 15 15.37 37.77 -10.91
CA ALA A 15 15.97 37.75 -9.58
C ALA A 15 14.93 37.57 -8.45
N VAL A 16 13.74 38.11 -8.59
CA VAL A 16 12.66 38.01 -7.60
C VAL A 16 12.04 36.60 -7.60
N ILE A 17 11.89 36.01 -8.78
CA ILE A 17 11.30 34.67 -8.91
C ILE A 17 12.22 33.58 -8.34
N THR A 18 13.54 33.71 -8.53
CA THR A 18 14.49 32.70 -8.02
C THR A 18 14.61 32.70 -6.51
N THR A 19 14.50 33.85 -5.84
CA THR A 19 14.53 33.90 -4.37
C THR A 19 13.23 33.41 -3.73
N ALA A 20 12.08 33.61 -4.33
CA ALA A 20 10.80 33.14 -3.82
C ALA A 20 10.66 31.61 -3.91
N ILE A 21 11.12 31.02 -5.00
CA ILE A 21 11.05 29.54 -5.20
C ILE A 21 11.98 28.80 -4.24
N ALA A 22 13.17 29.34 -3.96
CA ALA A 22 14.10 28.72 -3.01
C ALA A 22 13.59 28.71 -1.56
N PHE A 23 12.86 29.75 -1.16
CA PHE A 23 12.31 29.86 0.19
C PHE A 23 11.10 28.92 0.41
N VAL A 24 10.22 28.79 -0.57
CA VAL A 24 9.05 27.90 -0.49
C VAL A 24 9.46 26.43 -0.52
N ALA A 25 10.46 26.06 -1.31
CA ALA A 25 10.94 24.68 -1.40
C ALA A 25 11.60 24.17 -0.09
N CYS A 26 12.22 25.05 0.71
CA CYS A 26 12.84 24.67 1.98
C CYS A 26 11.84 24.48 3.12
N THR A 27 10.70 25.15 3.11
CA THR A 27 9.70 25.06 4.18
C THR A 27 8.70 23.93 3.98
N GLU A 28 8.30 23.62 2.76
CA GLU A 28 7.33 22.56 2.49
C GLU A 28 7.91 21.15 2.67
N ASN A 29 9.21 20.98 2.45
CA ASN A 29 9.83 19.65 2.47
C ASN A 29 10.15 19.12 3.89
N ALA A 30 10.19 19.99 4.91
CA ALA A 30 10.50 19.59 6.28
C ALA A 30 9.24 19.24 7.09
N GLU A 31 8.13 19.91 6.86
CA GLU A 31 6.88 19.70 7.60
C GLU A 31 6.05 18.54 7.03
N ASP A 32 6.07 18.35 5.73
CA ASP A 32 5.27 17.30 5.07
C ASP A 32 5.82 15.88 5.34
N ARG A 33 7.13 15.73 5.52
CA ARG A 33 7.74 14.43 5.86
C ARG A 33 7.41 13.98 7.27
N ASN A 34 7.19 14.89 8.18
CA ASN A 34 6.89 14.54 9.57
C ASN A 34 5.39 14.26 9.78
N GLN A 35 4.51 14.91 9.02
CA GLN A 35 3.08 14.66 9.08
C GLN A 35 2.66 13.38 8.34
N ALA A 36 3.34 13.03 7.24
CA ALA A 36 3.10 11.77 6.55
C ALA A 36 3.53 10.56 7.39
N LYS A 37 4.58 10.70 8.20
CA LYS A 37 5.07 9.63 9.07
C LYS A 37 4.18 9.43 10.30
N ASP A 38 3.55 10.49 10.80
CA ASP A 38 2.66 10.43 11.95
C ASP A 38 1.25 9.95 11.56
N ARG A 39 0.76 10.30 10.37
CA ARG A 39 -0.51 9.79 9.85
C ARG A 39 -0.48 8.30 9.52
N SER A 40 0.66 7.78 9.08
CA SER A 40 0.82 6.36 8.82
C SER A 40 0.79 5.51 10.09
N GLN A 41 1.16 6.09 11.24
CA GLN A 41 1.15 5.37 12.52
C GLN A 41 -0.22 5.38 13.23
N THR A 42 -1.08 6.34 12.93
CA THR A 42 -2.41 6.43 13.56
C THR A 42 -3.49 5.67 12.78
N GLU A 43 -3.35 5.46 11.48
CA GLU A 43 -4.28 4.64 10.70
C GLU A 43 -4.05 3.13 10.87
N THR A 44 -2.85 2.71 11.23
CA THR A 44 -2.51 1.31 11.50
C THR A 44 -3.15 0.74 12.77
N ALA A 45 -3.67 1.58 13.66
CA ALA A 45 -4.32 1.13 14.90
C ALA A 45 -5.73 0.57 14.70
N ILE A 46 -6.36 0.75 13.52
CA ILE A 46 -7.73 0.30 13.24
C ILE A 46 -7.73 -0.98 12.39
N SER A 47 -6.63 -1.28 11.70
CA SER A 47 -6.49 -2.53 10.95
C SER A 47 -5.96 -3.62 11.86
N THR A 48 -6.73 -4.68 12.06
CA THR A 48 -6.34 -5.86 12.87
C THR A 48 -5.11 -6.58 12.32
N VAL A 49 -4.70 -6.28 11.09
CA VAL A 49 -3.52 -6.86 10.43
C VAL A 49 -2.64 -5.75 9.85
N PRO A 50 -1.33 -5.68 10.17
CA PRO A 50 -0.43 -4.72 9.59
C PRO A 50 -0.32 -4.87 8.06
N GLU A 51 -0.31 -3.74 7.33
CA GLU A 51 -0.16 -3.74 5.86
C GLU A 51 1.11 -4.45 5.39
N ASP A 52 2.19 -4.32 6.13
CA ASP A 52 3.46 -5.01 5.85
C ASP A 52 3.31 -6.54 5.89
N LYS A 53 2.49 -7.05 6.80
CA LYS A 53 2.18 -8.50 6.87
C LYS A 53 1.40 -8.95 5.65
N ILE A 54 0.41 -8.20 5.23
CA ILE A 54 -0.41 -8.51 4.05
C ILE A 54 0.45 -8.51 2.78
N ALA A 55 1.28 -7.48 2.59
CA ALA A 55 2.18 -7.38 1.43
C ALA A 55 3.18 -8.56 1.39
N ARG A 56 3.68 -8.98 2.53
CA ARG A 56 4.56 -10.16 2.65
C ARG A 56 3.82 -11.43 2.28
N LEU A 57 2.66 -11.68 2.86
CA LEU A 57 1.84 -12.85 2.55
C LEU A 57 1.46 -12.93 1.07
N GLN A 58 1.13 -11.79 0.44
CA GLN A 58 0.83 -11.74 -0.98
C GLN A 58 2.04 -12.11 -1.86
N ARG A 59 3.24 -11.76 -1.45
CA ARG A 59 4.46 -12.15 -2.15
C ARG A 59 4.74 -13.63 -1.98
N GLU A 60 4.79 -14.11 -0.74
CA GLU A 60 5.04 -15.51 -0.39
C GLU A 60 4.00 -16.45 -1.03
N ALA A 61 2.72 -16.07 -1.04
CA ALA A 61 1.66 -16.80 -1.72
C ALA A 61 1.87 -16.91 -3.23
N ARG A 62 2.39 -15.86 -3.89
CA ARG A 62 2.74 -15.91 -5.32
C ARG A 62 3.97 -16.77 -5.60
N GLU A 63 4.87 -16.87 -4.64
CA GLU A 63 6.04 -17.75 -4.70
C GLU A 63 5.69 -19.22 -4.48
N GLY A 64 4.43 -19.49 -4.11
CA GLY A 64 3.90 -20.85 -3.94
C GLY A 64 4.03 -21.39 -2.52
N ASP A 65 4.15 -20.52 -1.53
CA ASP A 65 4.14 -20.92 -0.13
C ASP A 65 2.71 -21.30 0.31
N PRO A 66 2.43 -22.56 0.65
CA PRO A 66 1.09 -23.01 1.02
C PRO A 66 0.59 -22.39 2.33
N ASP A 67 1.48 -22.11 3.28
CA ASP A 67 1.11 -21.48 4.55
C ASP A 67 0.69 -20.02 4.32
N ALA A 68 1.42 -19.29 3.48
CA ALA A 68 1.07 -17.93 3.11
C ALA A 68 -0.24 -17.86 2.30
N GLN A 69 -0.48 -18.81 1.41
CA GLN A 69 -1.75 -18.93 0.66
C GLN A 69 -2.92 -19.17 1.60
N TYR A 70 -2.76 -20.08 2.56
CA TYR A 70 -3.78 -20.35 3.58
C TYR A 70 -4.07 -19.14 4.46
N GLU A 71 -3.03 -18.45 4.99
CA GLU A 71 -3.22 -17.25 5.81
C GLU A 71 -3.89 -16.13 5.01
N LEU A 72 -3.46 -15.90 3.77
CA LEU A 72 -4.04 -14.88 2.91
C LEU A 72 -5.51 -15.18 2.57
N ALA A 73 -5.85 -16.44 2.34
CA ALA A 73 -7.23 -16.89 2.15
C ALA A 73 -8.11 -16.53 3.36
N TYR A 74 -7.62 -16.80 4.56
CA TYR A 74 -8.31 -16.45 5.80
C TYR A 74 -8.55 -14.92 5.94
N LEU A 75 -7.58 -14.10 5.53
CA LEU A 75 -7.74 -12.64 5.53
C LEU A 75 -8.84 -12.18 4.57
N TYR A 76 -8.90 -12.74 3.35
CA TYR A 76 -9.96 -12.43 2.39
C TYR A 76 -11.34 -12.93 2.83
N GLU A 77 -11.42 -14.10 3.43
CA GLU A 77 -12.67 -14.67 3.94
C GLU A 77 -13.30 -13.79 5.01
N ASN A 78 -12.49 -13.25 5.90
CA ASN A 78 -12.95 -12.45 7.04
C ASN A 78 -12.88 -10.92 6.81
N GLY A 79 -12.26 -10.47 5.71
CA GLY A 79 -12.07 -9.04 5.44
C GLY A 79 -11.11 -8.37 6.42
N LEU A 80 -10.02 -9.04 6.80
CA LEU A 80 -9.05 -8.56 7.77
C LEU A 80 -7.88 -7.86 7.08
N GLY A 81 -7.91 -6.52 7.06
CA GLY A 81 -6.92 -5.70 6.40
C GLY A 81 -6.96 -5.73 4.86
N VAL A 82 -7.85 -6.54 4.29
CA VAL A 82 -8.18 -6.61 2.86
C VAL A 82 -9.69 -6.59 2.71
N PRO A 83 -10.24 -6.11 1.58
CA PRO A 83 -11.66 -6.24 1.30
C PRO A 83 -12.08 -7.71 1.35
N LYS A 84 -13.23 -7.99 1.99
CA LYS A 84 -13.77 -9.35 2.04
C LYS A 84 -14.05 -9.88 0.63
N ASP A 85 -13.51 -11.05 0.31
CA ASP A 85 -13.69 -11.72 -0.98
C ASP A 85 -13.64 -13.23 -0.79
N GLU A 86 -14.80 -13.84 -0.70
CA GLU A 86 -14.94 -15.28 -0.47
C GLU A 86 -14.48 -16.12 -1.67
N ALA A 87 -14.66 -15.60 -2.90
CA ALA A 87 -14.21 -16.28 -4.09
C ALA A 87 -12.68 -16.36 -4.13
N ARG A 88 -12.04 -15.24 -3.84
CA ARG A 88 -10.57 -15.16 -3.75
C ARG A 88 -10.01 -16.04 -2.62
N ALA A 89 -10.69 -16.07 -1.49
CA ALA A 89 -10.31 -16.95 -0.39
C ALA A 89 -10.37 -18.42 -0.79
N LEU A 90 -11.44 -18.83 -1.49
CA LEU A 90 -11.59 -20.22 -1.95
C LEU A 90 -10.50 -20.62 -2.95
N GLU A 91 -10.15 -19.75 -3.90
CA GLU A 91 -9.03 -19.99 -4.82
C GLU A 91 -7.71 -20.22 -4.08
N LEU A 92 -7.41 -19.40 -3.08
CA LEU A 92 -6.19 -19.52 -2.30
C LEU A 92 -6.18 -20.77 -1.41
N TYR A 93 -7.32 -21.14 -0.82
CA TYR A 93 -7.45 -22.40 -0.10
C TYR A 93 -7.22 -23.60 -1.02
N GLN A 94 -7.75 -23.56 -2.24
CA GLN A 94 -7.54 -24.63 -3.23
C GLN A 94 -6.07 -24.74 -3.60
N GLN A 95 -5.40 -23.64 -3.87
CA GLN A 95 -3.96 -23.63 -4.19
C GLN A 95 -3.13 -24.18 -3.03
N ALA A 96 -3.43 -23.77 -1.79
CA ALA A 96 -2.74 -24.27 -0.61
C ALA A 96 -2.98 -25.80 -0.41
N ALA A 97 -4.20 -26.27 -0.63
CA ALA A 97 -4.53 -27.69 -0.55
C ALA A 97 -3.81 -28.52 -1.62
N ASP A 98 -3.73 -28.02 -2.85
CA ASP A 98 -3.00 -28.65 -3.96
C ASP A 98 -1.50 -28.80 -3.65
N LEU A 99 -0.96 -27.88 -2.85
CA LEU A 99 0.41 -27.93 -2.34
C LEU A 99 0.56 -28.76 -1.05
N GLY A 100 -0.53 -29.37 -0.58
CA GLY A 100 -0.54 -30.28 0.55
C GLY A 100 -0.78 -29.64 1.92
N HIS A 101 -1.31 -28.41 1.97
CA HIS A 101 -1.63 -27.76 3.25
C HIS A 101 -2.87 -28.42 3.90
N PRO A 102 -2.73 -29.08 5.07
CA PRO A 102 -3.79 -29.94 5.62
C PRO A 102 -5.03 -29.13 6.08
N ALA A 103 -4.85 -27.95 6.63
CA ALA A 103 -5.97 -27.10 7.06
C ALA A 103 -6.73 -26.50 5.88
N ALA A 104 -6.06 -26.23 4.74
CA ALA A 104 -6.73 -25.78 3.53
C ALA A 104 -7.61 -26.90 2.96
N GLN A 105 -7.11 -28.13 2.92
CA GLN A 105 -7.90 -29.30 2.50
C GLN A 105 -9.13 -29.48 3.39
N ALA A 106 -8.96 -29.40 4.71
CA ALA A 106 -10.07 -29.52 5.65
C ALA A 106 -11.14 -28.43 5.45
N ASN A 107 -10.74 -27.21 5.13
CA ASN A 107 -11.67 -26.12 4.83
C ASN A 107 -12.48 -26.36 3.56
N ILE A 108 -11.85 -26.92 2.52
CA ILE A 108 -12.54 -27.27 1.27
C ILE A 108 -13.53 -28.40 1.51
N ASP A 109 -13.11 -29.46 2.21
CA ASP A 109 -13.95 -30.60 2.52
C ASP A 109 -15.18 -30.21 3.37
N ALA A 110 -15.01 -29.31 4.33
CA ALA A 110 -16.10 -28.80 5.15
C ALA A 110 -17.15 -28.03 4.33
N ARG A 111 -16.72 -27.28 3.31
CA ARG A 111 -17.61 -26.53 2.42
C ARG A 111 -18.35 -27.41 1.45
N SER A 112 -17.70 -28.43 0.89
CA SER A 112 -18.32 -29.40 -0.01
C SER A 112 -19.37 -30.30 0.67
N ASN A 113 -19.26 -30.49 1.99
CA ASN A 113 -20.21 -31.24 2.78
C ASN A 113 -21.41 -30.41 3.30
N SER A 114 -21.42 -29.11 3.08
CA SER A 114 -22.48 -28.21 3.55
C SER A 114 -23.53 -27.87 2.48
N GLU A 115 -23.37 -28.38 1.26
CA GLU A 115 -24.36 -28.30 0.18
C GLU A 115 -25.24 -29.55 0.14
#